data_9364126746c23f357f6172d4b96e5181
#
_entry.id   9364126746c23f357f6172d4b96e5181
#
_cell.length_a   1.000
_cell.length_b   1.000
_cell.length_c   1.000
_cell.angle_alpha   90.00
_cell.angle_beta   90.00
_cell.angle_gamma   90.00
#
_symmetry.space_group_name_H-M   'P 1'
#
loop_
_entity.id
_entity.type
_entity.pdbx_description
1 polymer ?
#
loop_
_entity_poly.entity_id
_entity_poly.type
_entity_poly.pdbx_seq_one_letter_code
_entity_poly.pdbx_strand_id
1 'polypeptide(L)'
;MTTNHITAGTAGTAGTAGTWQLGEKQINRIGFGAMRLIGNLSTPIAPDREAAIAVLRRAVELGVNHIDTAAIYFTPTRSANELIATALQPYDDDLVIATKVGPTPRGRDGAWESETRPERLRDQVEENIRQLGLDHLDVVNLRWGVGRERGTGSIADHFGALLDLREAGLVEHVGLSNIGPEQLTEALVIGPVACVQNQYGLTTRREDDALLRLCGEHGVAFVPFNSIGAAVAGAVPGTVPDETGRHVVEAIAEAHSATPAQVRLAWTLHQGPHVLAIPGTADPAHLAENIAAGALRLTDEEVDRLDAVSAPTAR
;
A
#
# COMPACT_ATOMS: atom_id res chain seq x y z
N MET A 1 29.02 -0.38 22.26
CA MET A 1 29.09 -1.25 21.08
C MET A 1 27.97 -2.24 21.18
N THR A 2 26.82 -1.89 20.62
CA THR A 2 25.63 -2.75 20.63
C THR A 2 25.63 -3.53 19.32
N THR A 3 25.91 -4.81 19.41
CA THR A 3 25.88 -5.76 18.28
C THR A 3 24.43 -5.97 17.87
N ASN A 4 24.03 -5.42 16.73
CA ASN A 4 22.80 -5.78 16.05
C ASN A 4 22.88 -7.24 15.63
N HIS A 5 22.17 -8.12 16.32
CA HIS A 5 21.89 -9.46 15.84
C HIS A 5 20.87 -9.35 14.69
N ILE A 6 21.38 -9.36 13.46
CA ILE A 6 20.56 -9.64 12.27
C ILE A 6 20.22 -11.14 12.37
N THR A 7 19.02 -11.45 12.84
CA THR A 7 18.46 -12.79 12.67
C THR A 7 18.25 -13.00 11.18
N ALA A 8 19.02 -13.93 10.58
CA ALA A 8 18.86 -14.33 9.20
C ALA A 8 17.44 -14.86 9.01
N GLY A 9 16.58 -14.06 8.36
CA GLY A 9 15.24 -14.50 7.96
C GLY A 9 15.36 -15.70 7.00
N THR A 10 14.57 -16.72 7.24
CA THR A 10 14.43 -17.87 6.33
C THR A 10 14.02 -17.36 4.95
N ALA A 11 14.64 -17.87 3.88
CA ALA A 11 14.32 -17.50 2.51
C ALA A 11 12.79 -17.63 2.27
N GLY A 12 12.14 -16.58 1.72
CA GLY A 12 10.70 -16.54 1.46
C GLY A 12 9.85 -15.90 2.56
N THR A 13 10.44 -15.16 3.50
CA THR A 13 9.70 -14.35 4.48
C THR A 13 9.70 -12.86 4.12
N ALA A 14 8.68 -12.11 4.58
CA ALA A 14 8.58 -10.67 4.35
C ALA A 14 9.80 -9.89 4.88
N GLY A 15 10.49 -10.39 5.91
CA GLY A 15 11.71 -9.80 6.48
C GLY A 15 12.91 -9.78 5.53
N THR A 16 12.91 -10.55 4.44
CA THR A 16 14.02 -10.55 3.46
C THR A 16 14.13 -9.23 2.68
N ALA A 17 13.06 -8.44 2.62
CA ALA A 17 13.05 -7.10 2.04
C ALA A 17 13.72 -6.02 2.92
N GLY A 18 14.06 -6.36 4.16
CA GLY A 18 14.46 -5.41 5.20
C GLY A 18 13.25 -4.83 5.93
N THR A 19 13.52 -3.90 6.84
CA THR A 19 12.51 -3.30 7.72
C THR A 19 12.51 -1.78 7.62
N TRP A 20 11.42 -1.17 8.07
CA TRP A 20 11.26 0.27 8.23
C TRP A 20 10.62 0.57 9.58
N GLN A 21 10.99 1.70 10.19
CA GLN A 21 10.36 2.16 11.41
C GLN A 21 9.13 3.01 11.05
N LEU A 22 7.92 2.52 11.38
CA LEU A 22 6.67 3.24 11.22
C LEU A 22 6.13 3.61 12.59
N GLY A 23 6.23 4.88 12.93
CA GLY A 23 6.00 5.29 14.32
C GLY A 23 6.97 4.57 15.26
N GLU A 24 6.44 3.90 16.27
CA GLU A 24 7.23 3.14 17.25
C GLU A 24 7.37 1.65 16.88
N LYS A 25 6.67 1.20 15.84
CA LYS A 25 6.68 -0.20 15.39
C LYS A 25 7.66 -0.42 14.24
N GLN A 26 8.41 -1.52 14.30
CA GLN A 26 9.26 -1.96 13.20
C GLN A 26 8.47 -2.88 12.29
N ILE A 27 8.30 -2.50 11.03
CA ILE A 27 7.57 -3.28 10.03
C ILE A 27 8.49 -3.83 8.94
N ASN A 28 8.15 -4.98 8.40
CA ASN A 28 8.79 -5.54 7.22
C ASN A 28 8.39 -4.74 5.97
N ARG A 29 9.31 -4.50 5.05
CA ARG A 29 9.05 -3.63 3.88
C ARG A 29 8.09 -4.23 2.85
N ILE A 30 7.77 -5.52 2.94
CA ILE A 30 6.65 -6.13 2.22
C ILE A 30 5.52 -6.39 3.20
N GLY A 31 4.41 -5.69 2.98
CA GLY A 31 3.14 -5.87 3.64
C GLY A 31 2.10 -6.54 2.73
N PHE A 32 0.84 -6.38 3.07
CA PHE A 32 -0.28 -6.97 2.34
C PHE A 32 -1.39 -5.95 2.06
N GLY A 33 -1.83 -5.85 0.80
CA GLY A 33 -2.96 -5.02 0.38
C GLY A 33 -4.27 -5.82 0.35
N ALA A 34 -5.23 -5.45 1.18
CA ALA A 34 -6.48 -6.22 1.37
C ALA A 34 -7.53 -6.01 0.27
N MET A 35 -7.39 -5.00 -0.61
CA MET A 35 -8.41 -4.67 -1.62
C MET A 35 -8.81 -5.86 -2.51
N ARG A 36 -7.87 -6.76 -2.83
CA ARG A 36 -8.15 -7.92 -3.69
C ARG A 36 -8.94 -9.04 -3.00
N LEU A 37 -9.05 -9.03 -1.69
CA LEU A 37 -9.82 -10.02 -0.92
C LEU A 37 -11.33 -9.93 -1.16
N ILE A 38 -11.81 -8.78 -1.59
CA ILE A 38 -13.22 -8.57 -1.95
C ILE A 38 -13.52 -8.86 -3.43
N GLY A 39 -12.52 -9.29 -4.18
CA GLY A 39 -12.63 -9.51 -5.63
C GLY A 39 -12.21 -8.30 -6.45
N ASN A 40 -12.67 -8.26 -7.70
CA ASN A 40 -12.49 -7.10 -8.56
C ASN A 40 -13.72 -6.19 -8.40
N LEU A 41 -13.51 -4.91 -8.10
CA LEU A 41 -14.61 -3.93 -8.00
C LEU A 41 -15.42 -3.79 -9.30
N SER A 42 -14.86 -4.20 -10.44
CA SER A 42 -15.52 -4.19 -11.76
C SER A 42 -16.21 -5.52 -12.11
N THR A 43 -15.99 -6.58 -11.35
CA THR A 43 -16.61 -7.89 -11.57
C THR A 43 -17.12 -8.43 -10.23
N PRO A 44 -18.41 -8.86 -10.15
CA PRO A 44 -19.05 -9.24 -8.88
C PRO A 44 -18.57 -10.58 -8.30
N ILE A 45 -17.58 -11.24 -8.91
CA ILE A 45 -17.06 -12.51 -8.42
C ILE A 45 -16.03 -12.23 -7.31
N ALA A 46 -16.50 -12.26 -6.06
CA ALA A 46 -15.60 -12.25 -4.91
C ALA A 46 -14.92 -13.64 -4.77
N PRO A 47 -13.66 -13.68 -4.33
CA PRO A 47 -13.00 -14.92 -3.94
C PRO A 47 -13.81 -15.65 -2.87
N ASP A 48 -13.58 -16.96 -2.71
CA ASP A 48 -14.16 -17.69 -1.59
C ASP A 48 -13.77 -17.05 -0.25
N ARG A 49 -14.71 -16.96 0.71
CA ARG A 49 -14.49 -16.28 1.98
C ARG A 49 -13.41 -16.96 2.81
N GLU A 50 -13.46 -18.27 2.89
CA GLU A 50 -12.48 -19.04 3.67
C GLU A 50 -11.11 -19.01 3.02
N ALA A 51 -11.04 -18.99 1.68
CA ALA A 51 -9.78 -18.80 0.97
C ALA A 51 -9.17 -17.41 1.25
N ALA A 52 -9.99 -16.35 1.28
CA ALA A 52 -9.52 -15.00 1.61
C ALA A 52 -8.99 -14.91 3.06
N ILE A 53 -9.67 -15.55 4.02
CA ILE A 53 -9.23 -15.66 5.42
C ILE A 53 -7.91 -16.44 5.50
N ALA A 54 -7.79 -17.56 4.78
CA ALA A 54 -6.58 -18.36 4.77
C ALA A 54 -5.38 -17.59 4.19
N VAL A 55 -5.59 -16.74 3.16
CA VAL A 55 -4.54 -15.88 2.60
C VAL A 55 -4.06 -14.86 3.64
N LEU A 56 -4.95 -14.22 4.41
CA LEU A 56 -4.57 -13.30 5.48
C LEU A 56 -3.73 -13.97 6.56
N ARG A 57 -4.17 -15.13 7.05
CA ARG A 57 -3.41 -15.92 8.04
C ARG A 57 -2.04 -16.31 7.50
N ARG A 58 -2.01 -16.78 6.25
CA ARG A 58 -0.75 -17.16 5.60
C ARG A 58 0.19 -15.97 5.40
N ALA A 59 -0.32 -14.77 5.15
CA ALA A 59 0.50 -13.57 5.05
C ALA A 59 1.25 -13.29 6.37
N VAL A 60 0.56 -13.33 7.51
CA VAL A 60 1.17 -13.16 8.84
C VAL A 60 2.18 -14.28 9.14
N GLU A 61 1.85 -15.54 8.87
CA GLU A 61 2.78 -16.68 9.00
C GLU A 61 4.07 -16.50 8.17
N LEU A 62 3.98 -15.82 7.03
CA LEU A 62 5.12 -15.48 6.17
C LEU A 62 5.84 -14.20 6.61
N GLY A 63 5.49 -13.64 7.76
CA GLY A 63 6.14 -12.48 8.36
C GLY A 63 5.61 -11.12 7.90
N VAL A 64 4.46 -11.07 7.25
CA VAL A 64 3.78 -9.78 7.02
C VAL A 64 3.30 -9.25 8.35
N ASN A 65 3.75 -8.07 8.72
CA ASN A 65 3.32 -7.38 9.94
C ASN A 65 2.81 -5.96 9.68
N HIS A 66 2.45 -5.65 8.42
CA HIS A 66 1.59 -4.50 8.12
C HIS A 66 0.59 -4.83 7.00
N ILE A 67 -0.64 -4.41 7.19
CA ILE A 67 -1.76 -4.65 6.27
C ILE A 67 -2.38 -3.32 5.89
N ASP A 68 -2.56 -3.11 4.59
CA ASP A 68 -3.27 -1.96 4.03
C ASP A 68 -4.71 -2.31 3.69
N THR A 69 -5.65 -1.57 4.24
CA THR A 69 -7.09 -1.72 4.02
C THR A 69 -7.80 -0.38 3.83
N ALA A 70 -9.12 -0.38 3.74
CA ALA A 70 -10.01 0.78 3.81
C ALA A 70 -11.44 0.33 4.06
N ALA A 71 -12.23 1.10 4.80
CA ALA A 71 -13.65 0.81 5.03
C ALA A 71 -14.46 0.74 3.73
N ILE A 72 -14.01 1.43 2.67
CA ILE A 72 -14.63 1.39 1.34
C ILE A 72 -14.30 0.13 0.54
N TYR A 73 -13.41 -0.74 1.02
CA TYR A 73 -13.13 -2.02 0.36
C TYR A 73 -14.20 -3.04 0.72
N PHE A 74 -15.37 -2.87 0.11
CA PHE A 74 -16.48 -3.79 0.29
C PHE A 74 -17.29 -3.99 -1.01
N THR A 75 -18.00 -5.10 -1.02
CA THR A 75 -19.08 -5.42 -1.97
C THR A 75 -20.35 -5.67 -1.15
N PRO A 76 -21.55 -5.83 -1.75
CA PRO A 76 -22.75 -6.13 -0.99
C PRO A 76 -22.67 -7.34 -0.07
N THR A 77 -21.73 -8.25 -0.32
CA THR A 77 -21.57 -9.51 0.43
C THR A 77 -20.23 -9.67 1.14
N ARG A 78 -19.31 -8.71 1.04
CA ARG A 78 -17.95 -8.86 1.51
C ARG A 78 -17.31 -7.53 1.93
N SER A 79 -16.65 -7.49 3.08
CA SER A 79 -15.83 -6.36 3.53
C SER A 79 -14.41 -6.84 3.82
N ALA A 80 -13.40 -6.08 3.36
CA ALA A 80 -12.00 -6.40 3.64
C ALA A 80 -11.69 -6.26 5.14
N ASN A 81 -12.24 -5.23 5.81
CA ASN A 81 -12.07 -5.03 7.24
C ASN A 81 -12.67 -6.19 8.05
N GLU A 82 -13.86 -6.67 7.67
CA GLU A 82 -14.50 -7.84 8.31
C GLU A 82 -13.66 -9.11 8.12
N LEU A 83 -13.09 -9.31 6.94
CA LEU A 83 -12.20 -10.45 6.69
C LEU A 83 -10.93 -10.39 7.54
N ILE A 84 -10.32 -9.20 7.68
CA ILE A 84 -9.14 -8.98 8.51
C ILE A 84 -9.48 -9.29 9.97
N ALA A 85 -10.57 -8.72 10.50
CA ALA A 85 -11.01 -8.98 11.87
C ALA A 85 -11.27 -10.46 12.12
N THR A 86 -11.98 -11.14 11.21
CA THR A 86 -12.27 -12.57 11.34
C THR A 86 -11.01 -13.45 11.28
N ALA A 87 -10.05 -13.07 10.42
CA ALA A 87 -8.84 -13.86 10.19
C ALA A 87 -7.83 -13.72 11.32
N LEU A 88 -7.67 -12.52 11.89
CA LEU A 88 -6.49 -12.14 12.66
C LEU A 88 -6.78 -11.69 14.09
N GLN A 89 -8.04 -11.55 14.52
CA GLN A 89 -8.32 -11.30 15.93
C GLN A 89 -8.09 -12.55 16.82
N PRO A 90 -7.49 -12.40 18.02
CA PRO A 90 -6.87 -11.18 18.55
C PRO A 90 -5.61 -10.82 17.73
N TYR A 91 -5.44 -9.53 17.45
CA TYR A 91 -4.30 -9.06 16.67
C TYR A 91 -2.99 -9.18 17.45
N ASP A 92 -1.90 -9.51 16.75
CA ASP A 92 -0.56 -9.48 17.32
C ASP A 92 -0.12 -8.03 17.58
N ASP A 93 0.61 -7.79 18.65
CA ASP A 93 1.03 -6.45 19.09
C ASP A 93 1.92 -5.72 18.07
N ASP A 94 2.66 -6.46 17.24
CA ASP A 94 3.54 -5.93 16.21
C ASP A 94 2.87 -5.77 14.85
N LEU A 95 1.61 -6.20 14.71
CA LEU A 95 0.84 -5.99 13.48
C LEU A 95 0.37 -4.53 13.39
N VAL A 96 0.63 -3.90 12.24
CA VAL A 96 0.16 -2.54 11.92
C VAL A 96 -0.95 -2.64 10.87
N ILE A 97 -2.09 -2.04 11.16
CA ILE A 97 -3.19 -1.92 10.20
C ILE A 97 -3.31 -0.47 9.72
N ALA A 98 -2.96 -0.26 8.46
CA ALA A 98 -3.11 1.04 7.80
C ALA A 98 -4.45 1.08 7.05
N THR A 99 -5.25 2.09 7.33
CA THR A 99 -6.53 2.31 6.66
C THR A 99 -6.62 3.70 6.02
N LYS A 100 -7.75 4.03 5.42
CA LYS A 100 -7.97 5.28 4.70
C LYS A 100 -9.30 5.91 5.07
N VAL A 101 -9.30 7.25 5.11
CA VAL A 101 -10.48 8.11 5.17
C VAL A 101 -10.46 9.10 4.01
N GLY A 102 -11.61 9.70 3.70
CA GLY A 102 -11.79 10.63 2.60
C GLY A 102 -12.74 10.09 1.54
N PRO A 103 -12.50 8.92 0.91
CA PRO A 103 -13.45 8.34 -0.03
C PRO A 103 -14.66 7.74 0.68
N THR A 104 -15.83 8.00 0.13
CA THR A 104 -17.09 7.38 0.55
C THR A 104 -17.84 6.82 -0.66
N PRO A 105 -18.66 5.77 -0.50
CA PRO A 105 -19.50 5.28 -1.58
C PRO A 105 -20.58 6.31 -1.93
N ARG A 106 -20.76 6.58 -3.22
CA ARG A 106 -21.86 7.38 -3.73
C ARG A 106 -23.02 6.49 -4.15
N GLY A 107 -24.14 6.60 -3.45
CA GLY A 107 -25.38 5.99 -3.89
C GLY A 107 -25.33 4.49 -4.21
N ARG A 108 -26.25 4.04 -5.07
CA ARG A 108 -26.39 2.62 -5.45
C ARG A 108 -25.48 2.17 -6.59
N ASP A 109 -24.85 3.08 -7.30
CA ASP A 109 -23.97 2.81 -8.43
C ASP A 109 -22.53 2.42 -8.03
N GLY A 110 -22.20 2.51 -6.73
CA GLY A 110 -20.90 2.15 -6.19
C GLY A 110 -19.76 3.09 -6.60
N ALA A 111 -20.06 4.22 -7.24
CA ALA A 111 -19.05 5.24 -7.50
C ALA A 111 -18.57 5.84 -6.17
N TRP A 112 -17.30 6.20 -6.11
CA TRP A 112 -16.72 6.84 -4.92
C TRP A 112 -16.77 8.37 -5.06
N GLU A 113 -17.04 9.03 -3.95
CA GLU A 113 -16.90 10.48 -3.80
C GLU A 113 -15.79 10.81 -2.81
N SER A 114 -15.27 12.02 -2.91
CA SER A 114 -14.40 12.57 -1.87
C SER A 114 -15.27 13.19 -0.78
N GLU A 115 -15.12 12.71 0.45
CA GLU A 115 -15.77 13.24 1.64
C GLU A 115 -14.72 13.49 2.72
N THR A 116 -13.95 14.54 2.51
CA THR A 116 -12.82 14.90 3.36
C THR A 116 -13.14 16.02 4.35
N ARG A 117 -14.39 16.48 4.43
CA ARG A 117 -14.77 17.53 5.38
C ARG A 117 -14.38 17.13 6.81
N PRO A 118 -13.72 18.02 7.57
CA PRO A 118 -13.19 17.72 8.90
C PRO A 118 -14.20 17.03 9.83
N GLU A 119 -15.44 17.52 9.87
CA GLU A 119 -16.51 16.96 10.70
C GLU A 119 -16.95 15.55 10.32
N ARG A 120 -16.62 15.11 9.08
CA ARG A 120 -16.97 13.76 8.59
C ARG A 120 -15.83 12.75 8.76
N LEU A 121 -14.61 13.22 8.97
CA LEU A 121 -13.45 12.34 9.12
C LEU A 121 -13.53 11.51 10.40
N ARG A 122 -14.09 12.07 11.48
CA ARG A 122 -14.32 11.33 12.73
C ARG A 122 -15.22 10.12 12.50
N ASP A 123 -16.37 10.31 11.84
CA ASP A 123 -17.34 9.22 11.56
C ASP A 123 -16.65 8.10 10.77
N GLN A 124 -15.77 8.45 9.80
CA GLN A 124 -15.05 7.48 9.00
C GLN A 124 -13.97 6.73 9.78
N VAL A 125 -13.29 7.40 10.72
CA VAL A 125 -12.33 6.76 11.65
C VAL A 125 -13.07 5.78 12.55
N GLU A 126 -14.17 6.21 13.19
CA GLU A 126 -14.98 5.36 14.08
C GLU A 126 -15.58 4.15 13.34
N GLU A 127 -15.96 4.32 12.07
CA GLU A 127 -16.44 3.20 11.24
C GLU A 127 -15.32 2.17 10.96
N ASN A 128 -14.10 2.61 10.69
CA ASN A 128 -12.96 1.68 10.54
C ASN A 128 -12.65 0.96 11.85
N ILE A 129 -12.64 1.66 12.99
CA ILE A 129 -12.47 1.08 14.33
C ILE A 129 -13.53 0.00 14.56
N ARG A 130 -14.80 0.31 14.31
CA ARG A 130 -15.92 -0.61 14.51
C ARG A 130 -15.80 -1.86 13.60
N GLN A 131 -15.45 -1.70 12.32
CA GLN A 131 -15.34 -2.79 11.37
C GLN A 131 -14.15 -3.71 11.67
N LEU A 132 -13.04 -3.15 12.12
CA LEU A 132 -11.83 -3.89 12.49
C LEU A 132 -11.91 -4.46 13.91
N GLY A 133 -12.85 -3.98 14.75
CA GLY A 133 -12.97 -4.40 16.14
C GLY A 133 -11.78 -3.97 16.99
N LEU A 134 -11.29 -2.75 16.76
CA LEU A 134 -10.17 -2.12 17.45
C LEU A 134 -10.67 -1.02 18.40
N ASP A 135 -9.84 -0.57 19.33
CA ASP A 135 -10.11 0.60 20.17
C ASP A 135 -9.57 1.90 19.53
N HIS A 136 -8.53 1.78 18.71
CA HIS A 136 -7.92 2.86 17.94
C HIS A 136 -7.31 2.29 16.66
N LEU A 137 -6.87 3.15 15.73
CA LEU A 137 -6.25 2.76 14.46
C LEU A 137 -4.75 3.08 14.49
N ASP A 138 -3.91 2.14 14.06
CA ASP A 138 -2.46 2.35 13.99
C ASP A 138 -2.09 3.46 12.98
N VAL A 139 -2.59 3.38 11.75
CA VAL A 139 -2.30 4.35 10.69
C VAL A 139 -3.56 4.71 9.92
N VAL A 140 -3.85 6.00 9.80
CA VAL A 140 -4.95 6.51 8.97
C VAL A 140 -4.41 7.42 7.88
N ASN A 141 -4.62 7.04 6.63
CA ASN A 141 -4.27 7.85 5.47
C ASN A 141 -5.43 8.77 5.07
N LEU A 142 -5.22 10.10 5.08
CA LEU A 142 -6.11 11.03 4.40
C LEU A 142 -5.95 10.84 2.88
N ARG A 143 -6.93 10.24 2.23
CA ARG A 143 -6.91 10.11 0.78
C ARG A 143 -7.50 11.36 0.13
N TRP A 144 -6.66 12.07 -0.59
CA TRP A 144 -6.99 13.33 -1.24
C TRP A 144 -7.36 13.12 -2.71
N GLY A 145 -8.58 13.57 -3.10
CA GLY A 145 -9.12 13.35 -4.45
C GLY A 145 -9.96 12.09 -4.62
N VAL A 146 -10.36 11.79 -5.84
CA VAL A 146 -11.30 10.70 -6.18
C VAL A 146 -10.65 9.72 -7.16
N GLY A 147 -10.80 8.45 -6.89
CA GLY A 147 -10.27 7.39 -7.76
C GLY A 147 -8.75 7.51 -7.93
N ARG A 148 -8.31 7.87 -9.14
CA ARG A 148 -6.89 8.12 -9.47
C ARG A 148 -6.56 9.59 -9.61
N GLU A 149 -7.56 10.47 -9.63
CA GLU A 149 -7.35 11.90 -9.70
C GLU A 149 -6.92 12.41 -8.34
N ARG A 150 -5.84 13.19 -8.32
CA ARG A 150 -5.37 13.85 -7.10
C ARG A 150 -6.26 15.01 -6.77
N GLY A 151 -6.53 15.20 -5.50
CA GLY A 151 -7.13 16.42 -5.02
C GLY A 151 -6.18 17.61 -5.20
N THR A 152 -6.76 18.78 -5.39
CA THR A 152 -6.03 20.04 -5.51
C THR A 152 -6.29 20.93 -4.30
N GLY A 153 -5.45 21.93 -4.11
CA GLY A 153 -5.58 22.89 -3.01
C GLY A 153 -4.97 22.40 -1.69
N SER A 154 -5.25 23.19 -0.63
CA SER A 154 -4.74 22.97 0.70
C SER A 154 -5.41 21.76 1.36
N ILE A 155 -4.64 21.01 2.15
CA ILE A 155 -5.11 19.90 3.00
C ILE A 155 -5.10 20.28 4.47
N ALA A 156 -4.75 21.53 4.82
CA ALA A 156 -4.45 21.95 6.19
C ALA A 156 -5.58 21.62 7.18
N ASP A 157 -6.80 22.04 6.90
CA ASP A 157 -7.95 21.82 7.79
C ASP A 157 -8.28 20.32 7.94
N HIS A 158 -8.15 19.57 6.85
CA HIS A 158 -8.45 18.14 6.80
C HIS A 158 -7.39 17.31 7.53
N PHE A 159 -6.11 17.64 7.30
CA PHE A 159 -4.99 16.99 7.98
C PHE A 159 -4.98 17.37 9.48
N GLY A 160 -5.23 18.65 9.81
CA GLY A 160 -5.39 19.11 11.18
C GLY A 160 -6.47 18.35 11.94
N ALA A 161 -7.64 18.12 11.33
CA ALA A 161 -8.70 17.34 11.95
C ALA A 161 -8.29 15.88 12.27
N LEU A 162 -7.43 15.26 11.43
CA LEU A 162 -6.91 13.93 11.76
C LEU A 162 -5.86 13.97 12.87
N LEU A 163 -5.08 15.04 12.99
CA LEU A 163 -4.19 15.24 14.13
C LEU A 163 -4.97 15.44 15.44
N ASP A 164 -6.12 16.14 15.40
CA ASP A 164 -7.03 16.23 16.56
C ASP A 164 -7.56 14.85 16.98
N LEU A 165 -7.86 13.97 16.03
CA LEU A 165 -8.26 12.57 16.32
C LEU A 165 -7.10 11.74 16.87
N ARG A 166 -5.88 12.04 16.47
CA ARG A 166 -4.66 11.45 17.05
C ARG A 166 -4.47 11.89 18.50
N GLU A 167 -4.63 13.17 18.79
CA GLU A 167 -4.58 13.69 20.17
C GLU A 167 -5.70 13.11 21.04
N ALA A 168 -6.86 12.83 20.46
CA ALA A 168 -7.96 12.16 21.13
C ALA A 168 -7.74 10.65 21.35
N GLY A 169 -6.64 10.06 20.85
CA GLY A 169 -6.30 8.64 21.00
C GLY A 169 -7.07 7.68 20.09
N LEU A 170 -7.75 8.19 19.06
CA LEU A 170 -8.47 7.36 18.08
C LEU A 170 -7.57 6.89 16.95
N VAL A 171 -6.44 7.55 16.72
CA VAL A 171 -5.45 7.28 15.67
C VAL A 171 -4.07 7.41 16.27
N GLU A 172 -3.16 6.46 16.04
CA GLU A 172 -1.76 6.59 16.47
C GLU A 172 -0.96 7.46 15.49
N HIS A 173 -1.09 7.18 14.19
CA HIS A 173 -0.30 7.84 13.16
C HIS A 173 -1.16 8.30 11.99
N VAL A 174 -0.87 9.49 11.48
CA VAL A 174 -1.54 10.05 10.31
C VAL A 174 -0.63 9.98 9.10
N GLY A 175 -1.15 9.49 7.99
CA GLY A 175 -0.52 9.48 6.69
C GLY A 175 -1.36 10.21 5.64
N LEU A 176 -0.84 10.27 4.43
CA LEU A 176 -1.48 10.92 3.29
C LEU A 176 -1.59 9.95 2.12
N SER A 177 -2.57 10.13 1.25
CA SER A 177 -2.71 9.32 0.05
C SER A 177 -3.19 10.13 -1.13
N ASN A 178 -2.63 9.86 -2.31
CA ASN A 178 -2.99 10.46 -3.58
C ASN A 178 -2.74 11.98 -3.63
N ILE A 179 -1.60 12.40 -3.10
CA ILE A 179 -1.16 13.79 -2.97
C ILE A 179 0.01 14.13 -3.89
N GLY A 180 0.30 15.43 -4.05
CA GLY A 180 1.54 15.94 -4.64
C GLY A 180 2.57 16.39 -3.61
N PRO A 181 3.77 16.81 -4.04
CA PRO A 181 4.82 17.33 -3.15
C PRO A 181 4.38 18.55 -2.34
N GLU A 182 3.51 19.39 -2.89
CA GLU A 182 3.01 20.61 -2.23
C GLU A 182 2.20 20.27 -0.97
N GLN A 183 1.30 19.28 -1.05
CA GLN A 183 0.51 18.83 0.09
C GLN A 183 1.38 18.14 1.16
N LEU A 184 2.41 17.38 0.75
CA LEU A 184 3.35 16.80 1.73
C LEU A 184 4.11 17.91 2.46
N THR A 185 4.61 18.91 1.74
CA THR A 185 5.33 20.05 2.33
C THR A 185 4.41 20.82 3.31
N GLU A 186 3.16 21.06 2.94
CA GLU A 186 2.17 21.70 3.80
C GLU A 186 1.91 20.87 5.07
N ALA A 187 1.67 19.57 4.94
CA ALA A 187 1.42 18.69 6.08
C ALA A 187 2.59 18.63 7.06
N LEU A 188 3.83 18.57 6.56
CA LEU A 188 5.05 18.53 7.39
C LEU A 188 5.24 19.78 8.25
N VAL A 189 4.69 20.92 7.84
CA VAL A 189 4.66 22.16 8.67
C VAL A 189 3.62 22.07 9.78
N ILE A 190 2.50 21.35 9.52
CA ILE A 190 1.37 21.25 10.47
C ILE A 190 1.65 20.17 11.52
N GLY A 191 2.20 19.03 11.14
CA GLY A 191 2.46 17.95 12.07
C GLY A 191 3.18 16.73 11.43
N PRO A 192 3.39 15.67 12.21
CA PRO A 192 4.08 14.49 11.74
C PRO A 192 3.26 13.71 10.70
N VAL A 193 3.93 13.30 9.62
CA VAL A 193 3.39 12.44 8.56
C VAL A 193 4.09 11.08 8.63
N ALA A 194 3.35 10.01 8.87
CA ALA A 194 3.92 8.67 8.97
C ALA A 194 4.25 8.06 7.59
N CYS A 195 3.36 8.25 6.62
CA CYS A 195 3.54 7.71 5.28
C CYS A 195 2.79 8.51 4.21
N VAL A 196 3.23 8.34 2.96
CA VAL A 196 2.52 8.77 1.76
C VAL A 196 2.20 7.55 0.90
N GLN A 197 0.92 7.35 0.60
CA GLN A 197 0.46 6.24 -0.22
C GLN A 197 -0.07 6.74 -1.58
N ASN A 198 0.73 6.62 -2.62
CA ASN A 198 0.37 7.04 -3.97
C ASN A 198 0.42 5.87 -4.97
N GLN A 199 -0.22 6.05 -6.12
CA GLN A 199 -0.03 5.15 -7.24
C GLN A 199 1.38 5.32 -7.80
N TYR A 200 2.19 4.25 -7.78
CA TYR A 200 3.54 4.28 -8.29
C TYR A 200 4.05 2.89 -8.66
N GLY A 201 4.86 2.80 -9.69
CA GLY A 201 5.48 1.57 -10.14
C GLY A 201 6.32 1.80 -11.40
N LEU A 202 6.98 0.76 -11.87
CA LEU A 202 7.94 0.82 -12.98
C LEU A 202 7.42 1.60 -14.22
N THR A 203 6.14 1.44 -14.53
CA THR A 203 5.51 2.07 -15.72
C THR A 203 4.32 2.95 -15.34
N THR A 204 4.24 3.40 -14.10
CA THR A 204 3.07 4.13 -13.60
C THR A 204 3.51 5.26 -12.68
N ARG A 205 3.08 6.49 -13.01
CA ARG A 205 3.30 7.65 -12.14
C ARG A 205 4.77 7.94 -11.81
N ARG A 206 5.67 7.79 -12.79
CA ARG A 206 7.10 8.14 -12.63
C ARG A 206 7.31 9.63 -12.36
N GLU A 207 6.33 10.47 -12.63
CA GLU A 207 6.30 11.88 -12.20
C GLU A 207 6.36 12.04 -10.67
N ASP A 208 6.08 10.99 -9.89
CA ASP A 208 6.19 10.98 -8.44
C ASP A 208 7.61 10.66 -7.91
N ASP A 209 8.60 10.48 -8.75
CA ASP A 209 9.98 10.25 -8.32
C ASP A 209 10.49 11.37 -7.39
N ALA A 210 10.05 12.62 -7.63
CA ALA A 210 10.37 13.75 -6.76
C ALA A 210 9.67 13.65 -5.39
N LEU A 211 8.41 13.24 -5.35
CA LEU A 211 7.66 13.04 -4.11
C LEU A 211 8.23 11.88 -3.30
N LEU A 212 8.62 10.78 -3.97
CA LEU A 212 9.25 9.64 -3.32
C LEU A 212 10.56 10.05 -2.63
N ARG A 213 11.42 10.83 -3.33
CA ARG A 213 12.66 11.35 -2.73
C ARG A 213 12.38 12.26 -1.54
N LEU A 214 11.41 13.19 -1.67
CA LEU A 214 11.01 14.08 -0.60
C LEU A 214 10.55 13.31 0.64
N CYS A 215 9.80 12.23 0.47
CA CYS A 215 9.44 11.32 1.58
C CYS A 215 10.69 10.79 2.29
N GLY A 216 11.68 10.28 1.53
CA GLY A 216 12.92 9.76 2.10
C GLY A 216 13.74 10.82 2.86
N GLU A 217 13.82 12.04 2.34
CA GLU A 217 14.51 13.17 2.98
C GLU A 217 13.92 13.55 4.33
N HIS A 218 12.60 13.34 4.50
CA HIS A 218 11.87 13.64 5.73
C HIS A 218 11.60 12.43 6.62
N GLY A 219 12.12 11.23 6.29
CA GLY A 219 11.88 10.02 7.07
C GLY A 219 10.43 9.51 6.99
N VAL A 220 9.68 9.93 5.98
CA VAL A 220 8.30 9.51 5.70
C VAL A 220 8.32 8.24 4.85
N ALA A 221 7.56 7.23 5.23
CA ALA A 221 7.42 6.03 4.41
C ALA A 221 6.68 6.35 3.10
N PHE A 222 7.16 5.81 1.98
CA PHE A 222 6.44 5.86 0.71
C PHE A 222 5.83 4.49 0.41
N VAL A 223 4.50 4.43 0.28
CA VAL A 223 3.72 3.18 0.17
C VAL A 223 3.04 3.11 -1.20
N PRO A 224 3.73 2.62 -2.24
CA PRO A 224 3.19 2.57 -3.58
C PRO A 224 2.06 1.55 -3.69
N PHE A 225 0.90 1.98 -4.16
CA PHE A 225 -0.14 1.06 -4.59
C PHE A 225 -0.10 0.83 -6.10
N ASN A 226 -0.55 -0.34 -6.55
CA ASN A 226 -0.54 -0.78 -7.95
C ASN A 226 0.88 -0.91 -8.55
N SER A 227 1.89 -1.20 -7.74
CA SER A 227 3.31 -1.29 -8.12
C SER A 227 3.62 -2.46 -9.08
N ILE A 228 2.86 -3.55 -9.03
CA ILE A 228 3.01 -4.69 -9.95
C ILE A 228 2.55 -4.32 -11.37
N GLY A 229 1.72 -3.28 -11.49
CA GLY A 229 1.14 -2.85 -12.76
C GLY A 229 -0.05 -3.70 -13.21
N ALA A 230 -0.59 -3.34 -14.36
CA ALA A 230 -1.85 -3.87 -14.86
C ALA A 230 -1.74 -5.21 -15.62
N ALA A 231 -0.63 -5.92 -15.53
CA ALA A 231 -0.48 -7.25 -16.14
C ALA A 231 -1.37 -8.32 -15.50
N VAL A 232 -2.02 -8.02 -14.37
CA VAL A 232 -3.01 -8.89 -13.74
C VAL A 232 -4.40 -8.48 -14.21
N ALA A 233 -5.25 -9.45 -14.54
CA ALA A 233 -6.60 -9.28 -15.10
C ALA A 233 -7.39 -8.12 -14.44
N GLY A 234 -7.79 -7.15 -15.23
CA GLY A 234 -8.42 -5.89 -14.78
C GLY A 234 -7.53 -4.66 -15.01
N ALA A 235 -6.54 -4.78 -15.87
CA ALA A 235 -5.64 -3.70 -16.29
C ALA A 235 -6.39 -2.45 -16.71
N VAL A 236 -5.93 -1.31 -16.19
CA VAL A 236 -6.38 -0.01 -16.69
C VAL A 236 -5.77 0.19 -18.09
N PRO A 237 -6.59 0.56 -19.08
CA PRO A 237 -6.06 0.93 -20.39
C PRO A 237 -4.96 2.00 -20.24
N GLY A 238 -3.81 1.80 -20.88
CA GLY A 238 -2.68 2.73 -20.86
C GLY A 238 -1.61 2.47 -19.80
N THR A 239 -1.74 1.43 -18.96
CA THR A 239 -0.72 1.05 -17.95
C THR A 239 0.08 -0.22 -18.33
N VAL A 240 -0.15 -0.77 -19.52
CA VAL A 240 0.67 -1.88 -20.04
C VAL A 240 1.97 -1.27 -20.54
N PRO A 241 3.16 -1.80 -20.15
CA PRO A 241 4.42 -1.38 -20.74
C PRO A 241 4.33 -1.51 -22.26
N ASP A 242 5.04 -0.66 -22.97
CA ASP A 242 5.30 -0.94 -24.37
C ASP A 242 6.00 -2.31 -24.52
N GLU A 243 6.03 -2.83 -25.71
CA GLU A 243 6.60 -4.16 -25.98
C GLU A 243 8.06 -4.25 -25.51
N THR A 244 8.81 -3.17 -25.65
CA THR A 244 10.22 -3.07 -25.22
C THR A 244 10.35 -3.17 -23.70
N GLY A 245 9.54 -2.44 -22.95
CA GLY A 245 9.56 -2.48 -21.49
C GLY A 245 9.14 -3.84 -20.93
N ARG A 246 8.22 -4.53 -21.60
CA ARG A 246 7.84 -5.90 -21.23
C ARG A 246 9.00 -6.86 -21.40
N HIS A 247 9.71 -6.82 -22.53
CA HIS A 247 10.86 -7.70 -22.78
C HIS A 247 12.01 -7.49 -21.80
N VAL A 248 12.26 -6.26 -21.36
CA VAL A 248 13.28 -5.98 -20.33
C VAL A 248 12.92 -6.69 -19.01
N VAL A 249 11.67 -6.55 -18.55
CA VAL A 249 11.22 -7.19 -17.32
C VAL A 249 11.24 -8.72 -17.43
N GLU A 250 10.80 -9.29 -18.55
CA GLU A 250 10.79 -10.73 -18.81
C GLU A 250 12.22 -11.32 -18.85
N ALA A 251 13.16 -10.64 -19.50
CA ALA A 251 14.56 -11.10 -19.57
C ALA A 251 15.23 -11.10 -18.17
N ILE A 252 14.97 -10.09 -17.34
CA ILE A 252 15.49 -10.04 -15.97
C ILE A 252 14.81 -11.14 -15.12
N ALA A 253 13.52 -11.35 -15.28
CA ALA A 253 12.79 -12.40 -14.57
C ALA A 253 13.36 -13.78 -14.89
N GLU A 254 13.64 -14.07 -16.17
CA GLU A 254 14.28 -15.32 -16.60
C GLU A 254 15.67 -15.50 -15.99
N ALA A 255 16.51 -14.45 -16.01
CA ALA A 255 17.87 -14.50 -15.45
C ALA A 255 17.88 -14.83 -13.95
N HIS A 256 16.87 -14.39 -13.22
CA HIS A 256 16.73 -14.64 -11.78
C HIS A 256 15.84 -15.84 -11.44
N SER A 257 15.31 -16.57 -12.41
CA SER A 257 14.27 -17.61 -12.19
C SER A 257 13.09 -17.07 -11.37
N ALA A 258 12.70 -15.83 -11.63
CA ALA A 258 11.64 -15.08 -10.94
C ALA A 258 10.48 -14.78 -11.88
N THR A 259 9.38 -14.28 -11.36
CA THR A 259 8.26 -13.80 -12.17
C THR A 259 8.42 -12.31 -12.52
N PRO A 260 7.80 -11.82 -13.61
CA PRO A 260 7.76 -10.39 -13.93
C PRO A 260 7.18 -9.53 -12.79
N ALA A 261 6.25 -10.07 -12.00
CA ALA A 261 5.69 -9.40 -10.81
C ALA A 261 6.75 -9.22 -9.72
N GLN A 262 7.56 -10.24 -9.46
CA GLN A 262 8.67 -10.17 -8.50
C GLN A 262 9.73 -9.15 -8.91
N VAL A 263 10.10 -9.07 -10.19
CA VAL A 263 11.03 -8.06 -10.71
C VAL A 263 10.48 -6.65 -10.48
N ARG A 264 9.21 -6.41 -10.74
CA ARG A 264 8.58 -5.10 -10.50
C ARG A 264 8.54 -4.73 -9.02
N LEU A 265 8.24 -5.67 -8.14
CA LEU A 265 8.26 -5.46 -6.69
C LEU A 265 9.69 -5.20 -6.19
N ALA A 266 10.67 -5.97 -6.64
CA ALA A 266 12.08 -5.78 -6.29
C ALA A 266 12.58 -4.40 -6.75
N TRP A 267 12.26 -3.99 -7.97
CA TRP A 267 12.55 -2.64 -8.47
C TRP A 267 11.89 -1.56 -7.61
N THR A 268 10.63 -1.74 -7.25
CA THR A 268 9.90 -0.80 -6.39
C THR A 268 10.59 -0.64 -5.03
N LEU A 269 10.98 -1.74 -4.40
CA LEU A 269 11.70 -1.73 -3.13
C LEU A 269 13.12 -1.14 -3.26
N HIS A 270 13.74 -1.22 -4.46
CA HIS A 270 15.04 -0.63 -4.73
C HIS A 270 15.03 0.90 -4.72
N GLN A 271 13.88 1.54 -4.91
CA GLN A 271 13.74 3.00 -4.95
C GLN A 271 14.08 3.70 -3.62
N GLY A 272 14.22 2.96 -2.53
CA GLY A 272 14.69 3.50 -1.26
C GLY A 272 14.35 2.62 -0.05
N PRO A 273 15.07 2.77 1.06
CA PRO A 273 14.80 2.01 2.28
C PRO A 273 13.43 2.35 2.92
N HIS A 274 12.90 3.53 2.63
CA HIS A 274 11.60 4.04 3.11
C HIS A 274 10.42 3.59 2.23
N VAL A 275 10.67 2.83 1.15
CA VAL A 275 9.60 2.34 0.26
C VAL A 275 9.05 1.01 0.77
N LEU A 276 7.72 0.97 0.97
CA LEU A 276 6.99 -0.18 1.51
C LEU A 276 6.05 -0.74 0.44
N ALA A 277 6.21 -1.98 0.05
CA ALA A 277 5.32 -2.61 -0.93
C ALA A 277 4.12 -3.27 -0.24
N ILE A 278 2.92 -3.09 -0.83
CA ILE A 278 1.66 -3.66 -0.34
C ILE A 278 0.95 -4.48 -1.45
N PRO A 279 1.61 -5.50 -2.03
CA PRO A 279 0.96 -6.31 -3.04
C PRO A 279 -0.24 -7.06 -2.47
N GLY A 280 -1.37 -6.99 -3.17
CA GLY A 280 -2.62 -7.65 -2.76
C GLY A 280 -3.01 -8.78 -3.71
N THR A 281 -3.44 -9.90 -3.14
CA THR A 281 -3.95 -11.06 -3.86
C THR A 281 -4.96 -11.83 -3.02
N ALA A 282 -5.79 -12.63 -3.67
CA ALA A 282 -6.62 -13.66 -3.01
C ALA A 282 -6.11 -15.08 -3.30
N ASP A 283 -4.98 -15.21 -4.00
CA ASP A 283 -4.36 -16.49 -4.36
C ASP A 283 -3.14 -16.76 -3.46
N PRO A 284 -3.09 -17.88 -2.72
CA PRO A 284 -1.97 -18.23 -1.85
C PRO A 284 -0.63 -18.39 -2.58
N ALA A 285 -0.63 -18.84 -3.84
CA ALA A 285 0.59 -18.98 -4.63
C ALA A 285 1.15 -17.59 -4.99
N HIS A 286 0.29 -16.68 -5.46
CA HIS A 286 0.69 -15.29 -5.71
C HIS A 286 1.13 -14.56 -4.43
N LEU A 287 0.55 -14.89 -3.26
CA LEU A 287 1.04 -14.35 -1.98
C LEU A 287 2.49 -14.74 -1.74
N ALA A 288 2.81 -16.03 -1.86
CA ALA A 288 4.17 -16.53 -1.66
C ALA A 288 5.16 -15.90 -2.66
N GLU A 289 4.77 -15.77 -3.93
CA GLU A 289 5.57 -15.11 -4.97
C GLU A 289 5.83 -13.63 -4.63
N ASN A 290 4.80 -12.89 -4.22
CA ASN A 290 4.91 -11.48 -3.85
C ASN A 290 5.87 -11.28 -2.68
N ILE A 291 5.79 -12.13 -1.66
CA ILE A 291 6.67 -12.07 -0.49
C ILE A 291 8.11 -12.44 -0.87
N ALA A 292 8.29 -13.46 -1.71
CA ALA A 292 9.61 -13.89 -2.19
C ALA A 292 10.34 -12.79 -3.00
N ALA A 293 9.62 -11.82 -3.56
CA ALA A 293 10.23 -10.66 -4.23
C ALA A 293 11.18 -9.87 -3.30
N GLY A 294 10.98 -9.92 -1.99
CA GLY A 294 11.86 -9.28 -1.00
C GLY A 294 13.27 -9.85 -0.97
N ALA A 295 13.46 -11.09 -1.41
CA ALA A 295 14.77 -11.72 -1.51
C ALA A 295 15.49 -11.45 -2.84
N LEU A 296 14.77 -10.96 -3.86
CA LEU A 296 15.35 -10.69 -5.18
C LEU A 296 16.29 -9.48 -5.12
N ARG A 297 17.50 -9.65 -5.58
CA ARG A 297 18.54 -8.60 -5.64
C ARG A 297 18.83 -8.29 -7.09
N LEU A 298 18.40 -7.13 -7.54
CA LEU A 298 18.72 -6.61 -8.87
C LEU A 298 20.14 -6.04 -8.85
N THR A 299 20.87 -6.22 -9.93
CA THR A 299 22.16 -5.55 -10.15
C THR A 299 21.93 -4.10 -10.57
N ASP A 300 22.94 -3.25 -10.43
CA ASP A 300 22.86 -1.85 -10.85
C ASP A 300 22.53 -1.73 -12.36
N GLU A 301 23.12 -2.62 -13.20
CA GLU A 301 22.82 -2.67 -14.64
C GLU A 301 21.35 -3.03 -14.92
N GLU A 302 20.78 -3.96 -14.15
CA GLU A 302 19.36 -4.33 -14.29
C GLU A 302 18.44 -3.20 -13.83
N VAL A 303 18.81 -2.49 -12.77
CA VAL A 303 18.07 -1.32 -12.31
C VAL A 303 18.11 -0.22 -13.36
N ASP A 304 19.28 0.09 -13.93
CA ASP A 304 19.42 1.09 -15.01
C ASP A 304 18.56 0.72 -16.23
N ARG A 305 18.52 -0.56 -16.61
CA ARG A 305 17.67 -1.03 -17.71
C ARG A 305 16.19 -0.91 -17.39
N LEU A 306 15.78 -1.17 -16.15
CA LEU A 306 14.41 -1.01 -15.70
C LEU A 306 14.03 0.46 -15.62
N ASP A 307 14.91 1.34 -15.15
CA ASP A 307 14.68 2.78 -15.08
C ASP A 307 14.51 3.42 -16.46
N ALA A 308 15.17 2.84 -17.47
CA ALA A 308 14.99 3.25 -18.86
C ALA A 308 13.63 2.83 -19.48
N VAL A 309 12.85 1.96 -18.81
CA VAL A 309 11.50 1.60 -19.26
C VAL A 309 10.58 2.79 -19.08
N SER A 310 10.21 3.41 -20.18
CA SER A 310 9.31 4.56 -20.18
C SER A 310 7.90 4.15 -19.71
N ALA A 311 7.29 4.97 -18.87
CA ALA A 311 5.85 4.90 -18.67
C ALA A 311 5.14 5.15 -20.00
N PRO A 312 4.05 4.44 -20.34
CA PRO A 312 3.29 4.71 -21.55
C PRO A 312 2.89 6.18 -21.54
N THR A 313 3.27 6.91 -22.59
CA THR A 313 2.75 8.26 -22.82
C THR A 313 1.24 8.13 -22.99
N ALA A 314 0.48 8.81 -22.15
CA ALA A 314 -0.96 8.94 -22.34
C ALA A 314 -1.21 9.54 -23.74
N ARG A 315 -1.84 8.76 -24.63
CA ARG A 315 -2.29 9.23 -25.94
C ARG A 315 -3.66 9.87 -25.80
#